data_e623ab691d05cd736da02c380ce9859f
#
_entry.id   e623ab691d05cd736da02c380ce9859f
#
_cell.length_a   1.000
_cell.length_b   1.000
_cell.length_c   1.000
_cell.angle_alpha   90.00
_cell.angle_beta   90.00
_cell.angle_gamma   90.00
#
_symmetry.space_group_name_H-M   'P 1'
#
loop_
_entity.id
_entity.type
_entity.pdbx_description
1 polymer ?
#
loop_
_entity_poly.entity_id
_entity_poly.type
_entity_poly.pdbx_seq_one_letter_code
_entity_poly.pdbx_strand_id
1 'polypeptide(L)'
;MGFAFDGDADRCLAIDSDGNEVDGDKLIAVISAEMKRNNTLKNDTAVITVMSNIGFWKFCDKNGIKAVKTAVGDRYVLEEMLKSGYNIGGEQSGHIIFLDYATTGDGQLTAVQTLCTMKKRGESLKKLAEIMTCYPQTLVNIRVTPEGKAALSSDEAVKAAIAEAEEKLCS
;
A
#
# COMPACT_ATOMS: atom_id res chain seq x y z
N MET A 1 15.79 -9.48 11.30
CA MET A 1 14.54 -8.78 11.03
C MET A 1 13.69 -8.69 12.27
N GLY A 2 12.77 -7.72 12.33
CA GLY A 2 11.82 -7.53 13.42
C GLY A 2 10.47 -7.11 12.89
N PHE A 3 9.45 -7.18 13.74
CA PHE A 3 8.11 -6.65 13.49
C PHE A 3 7.73 -5.72 14.64
N ALA A 4 7.10 -4.62 14.31
CA ALA A 4 6.53 -3.66 15.26
C ALA A 4 5.02 -3.57 15.03
N PHE A 5 4.28 -3.55 16.13
CA PHE A 5 2.84 -3.43 16.15
C PHE A 5 2.45 -2.15 16.89
N ASP A 6 1.34 -1.57 16.54
CA ASP A 6 0.77 -0.44 17.29
C ASP A 6 -0.06 -0.88 18.51
N GLY A 7 -0.77 0.04 19.16
CA GLY A 7 -1.37 -0.20 20.46
C GLY A 7 -2.48 -1.25 20.51
N ASP A 8 -3.22 -1.43 19.42
CA ASP A 8 -4.30 -2.43 19.25
C ASP A 8 -3.92 -3.55 18.25
N ALA A 9 -2.66 -3.51 17.77
CA ALA A 9 -2.05 -4.51 16.89
C ALA A 9 -2.77 -4.74 15.54
N ASP A 10 -3.52 -3.76 15.07
CA ASP A 10 -4.16 -3.78 13.75
C ASP A 10 -3.20 -3.43 12.62
N ARG A 11 -2.02 -2.85 12.96
CA ARG A 11 -0.94 -2.48 12.04
C ARG A 11 0.33 -3.25 12.33
N CYS A 12 1.10 -3.48 11.27
CA CYS A 12 2.41 -4.10 11.34
C CYS A 12 3.38 -3.40 10.40
N LEU A 13 4.51 -2.97 10.93
CA LEU A 13 5.68 -2.60 10.15
C LEU A 13 6.79 -3.61 10.40
N ALA A 14 7.63 -3.82 9.40
CA ALA A 14 8.75 -4.74 9.53
C ALA A 14 10.09 -4.02 9.39
N ILE A 15 11.13 -4.60 9.97
CA ILE A 15 12.52 -4.15 9.86
C ILE A 15 13.33 -5.30 9.25
N ASP A 16 14.09 -5.02 8.21
CA ASP A 16 14.95 -6.00 7.57
C ASP A 16 16.23 -6.32 8.38
N SER A 17 17.12 -7.13 7.81
CA SER A 17 18.39 -7.51 8.49
C SER A 17 19.38 -6.36 8.66
N ASP A 18 19.23 -5.30 7.88
CA ASP A 18 20.13 -4.13 7.88
C ASP A 18 19.56 -2.96 8.69
N GLY A 19 18.37 -3.13 9.28
CA GLY A 19 17.68 -2.10 10.04
C GLY A 19 16.81 -1.15 9.19
N ASN A 20 16.60 -1.46 7.91
CA ASN A 20 15.73 -0.64 7.08
C ASN A 20 14.25 -1.00 7.31
N GLU A 21 13.41 0.02 7.29
CA GLU A 21 11.96 -0.15 7.38
C GLU A 21 11.40 -0.79 6.11
N VAL A 22 10.51 -1.75 6.32
CA VAL A 22 9.65 -2.36 5.30
C VAL A 22 8.22 -2.00 5.68
N ASP A 23 7.73 -0.93 5.07
CA ASP A 23 6.41 -0.34 5.34
C ASP A 23 5.25 -1.18 4.77
N GLY A 24 4.02 -0.73 5.03
CA GLY A 24 2.82 -1.43 4.57
C GLY A 24 2.75 -1.61 3.05
N ASP A 25 3.18 -0.61 2.27
CA ASP A 25 3.20 -0.73 0.81
C ASP A 25 4.14 -1.85 0.35
N LYS A 26 5.34 -1.93 0.90
CA LYS A 26 6.28 -3.02 0.60
C LYS A 26 5.77 -4.38 1.06
N LEU A 27 5.16 -4.45 2.24
CA LEU A 27 4.57 -5.70 2.73
C LEU A 27 3.43 -6.18 1.82
N ILE A 28 2.53 -5.27 1.40
CA ILE A 28 1.48 -5.59 0.43
C ILE A 28 2.08 -6.05 -0.89
N ALA A 29 3.12 -5.37 -1.39
CA ALA A 29 3.79 -5.74 -2.63
C ALA A 29 4.39 -7.16 -2.56
N VAL A 30 5.15 -7.46 -1.51
CA VAL A 30 5.77 -8.78 -1.29
C VAL A 30 4.74 -9.89 -1.21
N ILE A 31 3.68 -9.69 -0.41
CA ILE A 31 2.65 -10.70 -0.20
C ILE A 31 1.79 -10.86 -1.46
N SER A 32 1.39 -9.77 -2.13
CA SER A 32 0.62 -9.81 -3.38
C SER A 32 1.37 -10.54 -4.49
N ALA A 33 2.68 -10.33 -4.62
CA ALA A 33 3.50 -11.05 -5.59
C ALA A 33 3.52 -12.56 -5.31
N GLU A 34 3.62 -12.97 -4.04
CA GLU A 34 3.56 -14.38 -3.67
C GLU A 34 2.16 -14.97 -3.88
N MET A 35 1.11 -14.22 -3.54
CA MET A 35 -0.28 -14.63 -3.80
C MET A 35 -0.53 -14.82 -5.29
N LYS A 36 -0.05 -13.89 -6.13
CA LYS A 36 -0.15 -14.02 -7.59
C LYS A 36 0.58 -15.25 -8.10
N ARG A 37 1.79 -15.48 -7.65
CA ARG A 37 2.58 -16.66 -8.03
C ARG A 37 1.88 -17.98 -7.72
N ASN A 38 1.12 -18.00 -6.62
CA ASN A 38 0.37 -19.18 -6.18
C ASN A 38 -1.08 -19.21 -6.74
N ASN A 39 -1.46 -18.29 -7.63
CA ASN A 39 -2.81 -18.13 -8.17
C ASN A 39 -3.89 -17.93 -7.09
N THR A 40 -3.54 -17.28 -5.98
CA THR A 40 -4.44 -16.96 -4.86
C THR A 40 -4.80 -15.48 -4.78
N LEU A 41 -4.16 -14.62 -5.60
CA LEU A 41 -4.51 -13.21 -5.69
C LEU A 41 -5.76 -13.04 -6.56
N LYS A 42 -6.89 -12.71 -5.95
CA LYS A 42 -8.17 -12.58 -6.64
C LYS A 42 -8.12 -11.43 -7.67
N ASN A 43 -8.50 -11.74 -8.91
CA ASN A 43 -8.49 -10.80 -10.04
C ASN A 43 -7.12 -10.15 -10.31
N ASP A 44 -6.03 -10.73 -9.81
CA ASP A 44 -4.68 -10.16 -9.86
C ASP A 44 -4.62 -8.73 -9.31
N THR A 45 -5.37 -8.43 -8.25
CA THR A 45 -5.60 -7.06 -7.79
C THR A 45 -5.26 -6.88 -6.30
N ALA A 46 -4.57 -5.79 -5.98
CA ALA A 46 -4.38 -5.29 -4.62
C ALA A 46 -5.05 -3.90 -4.47
N VAL A 47 -5.66 -3.64 -3.31
CA VAL A 47 -6.32 -2.36 -3.00
C VAL A 47 -5.42 -1.53 -2.09
N ILE A 48 -5.18 -0.29 -2.49
CA ILE A 48 -4.31 0.66 -1.76
C ILE A 48 -4.97 2.03 -1.67
N THR A 49 -4.40 2.94 -0.89
CA THR A 49 -4.93 4.31 -0.77
C THR A 49 -4.19 5.30 -1.67
N VAL A 50 -4.74 6.51 -1.80
CA VAL A 50 -4.09 7.63 -2.50
C VAL A 50 -2.75 8.04 -1.87
N MET A 51 -2.45 7.60 -0.64
CA MET A 51 -1.20 7.89 0.06
C MET A 51 -0.09 6.90 -0.24
N SER A 52 -0.39 5.77 -0.86
CA SER A 52 0.60 4.77 -1.22
C SER A 52 1.68 5.35 -2.15
N ASN A 53 2.90 4.90 -1.94
CA ASN A 53 4.05 5.35 -2.69
C ASN A 53 3.91 5.02 -4.19
N ILE A 54 4.33 5.93 -5.06
CA ILE A 54 4.29 5.73 -6.52
C ILE A 54 5.03 4.44 -6.96
N GLY A 55 6.00 4.01 -6.17
CA GLY A 55 6.71 2.75 -6.38
C GLY A 55 5.81 1.52 -6.38
N PHE A 56 4.68 1.57 -5.64
CA PHE A 56 3.71 0.48 -5.65
C PHE A 56 3.04 0.31 -7.02
N TRP A 57 2.70 1.41 -7.70
CA TRP A 57 2.13 1.37 -9.05
C TRP A 57 3.11 0.76 -10.06
N LYS A 58 4.38 1.22 -10.01
CA LYS A 58 5.44 0.67 -10.87
C LYS A 58 5.72 -0.80 -10.59
N PHE A 59 5.64 -1.22 -9.33
CA PHE A 59 5.71 -2.64 -8.96
C PHE A 59 4.55 -3.41 -9.58
N CYS A 60 3.32 -2.91 -9.47
CA CYS A 60 2.13 -3.56 -10.01
C CYS A 60 2.23 -3.76 -11.52
N ASP A 61 2.59 -2.71 -12.27
CA ASP A 61 2.76 -2.75 -13.72
C ASP A 61 3.79 -3.81 -14.14
N LYS A 62 4.94 -3.82 -13.45
CA LYS A 62 6.04 -4.76 -13.73
C LYS A 62 5.66 -6.22 -13.47
N ASN A 63 4.77 -6.46 -12.50
CA ASN A 63 4.41 -7.82 -12.06
C ASN A 63 3.04 -8.27 -12.60
N GLY A 64 2.38 -7.47 -13.44
CA GLY A 64 1.06 -7.76 -13.98
C GLY A 64 -0.02 -7.82 -12.88
N ILE A 65 0.17 -7.09 -11.78
CA ILE A 65 -0.80 -6.90 -10.72
C ILE A 65 -1.56 -5.61 -11.00
N LYS A 66 -2.84 -5.59 -10.73
CA LYS A 66 -3.66 -4.38 -10.81
C LYS A 66 -3.66 -3.70 -9.44
N ALA A 67 -3.50 -2.38 -9.41
CA ALA A 67 -3.69 -1.59 -8.21
C ALA A 67 -5.01 -0.82 -8.29
N VAL A 68 -5.85 -0.95 -7.27
CA VAL A 68 -7.08 -0.17 -7.13
C VAL A 68 -6.88 0.85 -6.01
N LYS A 69 -7.12 2.11 -6.34
CA LYS A 69 -6.90 3.25 -5.45
C LYS A 69 -8.19 3.68 -4.76
N THR A 70 -8.13 3.83 -3.43
CA THR A 70 -9.22 4.38 -2.61
C THR A 70 -8.81 5.68 -1.92
N ALA A 71 -9.77 6.35 -1.30
CA ALA A 71 -9.48 7.40 -0.33
C ALA A 71 -8.73 6.83 0.88
N VAL A 72 -8.06 7.70 1.65
CA VAL A 72 -7.38 7.31 2.90
C VAL A 72 -8.40 6.85 3.93
N GLY A 73 -8.13 5.73 4.55
CA GLY A 73 -8.95 5.10 5.60
C GLY A 73 -9.24 3.65 5.30
N ASP A 74 -9.00 2.80 6.28
CA ASP A 74 -9.22 1.34 6.27
C ASP A 74 -10.63 0.95 5.78
N ARG A 75 -11.63 1.72 6.20
CA ARG A 75 -13.01 1.55 5.77
C ARG A 75 -13.16 1.59 4.25
N TYR A 76 -12.52 2.54 3.56
CA TYR A 76 -12.64 2.66 2.09
C TYR A 76 -11.93 1.50 1.38
N VAL A 77 -10.81 1.04 1.94
CA VAL A 77 -10.11 -0.15 1.46
C VAL A 77 -11.00 -1.38 1.58
N LEU A 78 -11.59 -1.60 2.77
CA LEU A 78 -12.48 -2.73 3.01
C LEU A 78 -13.74 -2.69 2.12
N GLU A 79 -14.40 -1.54 2.01
CA GLU A 79 -15.60 -1.36 1.16
C GLU A 79 -15.30 -1.73 -0.30
N GLU A 80 -14.16 -1.29 -0.85
CA GLU A 80 -13.77 -1.62 -2.21
C GLU A 80 -13.42 -3.12 -2.36
N MET A 81 -12.73 -3.69 -1.40
CA MET A 81 -12.41 -5.13 -1.41
C MET A 81 -13.67 -6.00 -1.42
N LEU A 82 -14.66 -5.66 -0.56
CA LEU A 82 -15.93 -6.39 -0.48
C LEU A 82 -16.76 -6.24 -1.76
N LYS A 83 -16.85 -5.03 -2.28
CA LYS A 83 -17.61 -4.71 -3.50
C LYS A 83 -17.08 -5.43 -4.73
N SER A 84 -15.76 -5.51 -4.87
CA SER A 84 -15.10 -6.01 -6.08
C SER A 84 -14.53 -7.43 -5.94
N GLY A 85 -14.62 -8.00 -4.74
CA GLY A 85 -14.17 -9.37 -4.46
C GLY A 85 -12.65 -9.53 -4.42
N TYR A 86 -11.92 -8.48 -4.03
CA TYR A 86 -10.47 -8.53 -3.83
C TYR A 86 -10.13 -9.07 -2.45
N ASN A 87 -8.98 -9.69 -2.29
CA ASN A 87 -8.64 -10.39 -1.04
C ASN A 87 -7.40 -9.86 -0.31
N ILE A 88 -6.71 -8.86 -0.85
CA ILE A 88 -5.66 -8.13 -0.16
C ILE A 88 -5.79 -6.63 -0.43
N GLY A 89 -5.63 -5.84 0.62
CA GLY A 89 -5.58 -4.39 0.54
C GLY A 89 -5.05 -3.79 1.82
N GLY A 90 -4.70 -2.51 1.79
CA GLY A 90 -4.22 -1.83 2.99
C GLY A 90 -3.61 -0.47 2.72
N GLU A 91 -2.84 -0.01 3.68
CA GLU A 91 -2.24 1.30 3.73
C GLU A 91 -0.73 1.23 4.01
N GLN A 92 0.01 2.25 3.59
CA GLN A 92 1.43 2.40 3.90
C GLN A 92 1.73 2.32 5.40
N SER A 93 0.78 2.75 6.25
CA SER A 93 0.88 2.69 7.71
C SER A 93 0.98 1.28 8.30
N GLY A 94 0.82 0.24 7.47
CA GLY A 94 0.87 -1.15 7.89
C GLY A 94 -0.46 -1.77 8.27
N HIS A 95 -1.59 -1.06 8.13
CA HIS A 95 -2.92 -1.64 8.25
C HIS A 95 -3.23 -2.45 6.99
N ILE A 96 -3.16 -3.78 7.08
CA ILE A 96 -3.32 -4.68 5.94
C ILE A 96 -4.44 -5.67 6.21
N ILE A 97 -5.37 -5.75 5.27
CA ILE A 97 -6.55 -6.62 5.32
C ILE A 97 -6.32 -7.82 4.40
N PHE A 98 -6.49 -9.00 4.94
CA PHE A 98 -6.54 -10.27 4.19
C PHE A 98 -7.96 -10.82 4.27
N LEU A 99 -8.80 -10.48 3.30
CA LEU A 99 -10.24 -10.72 3.35
C LEU A 99 -10.61 -12.21 3.39
N ASP A 100 -9.70 -13.11 2.99
CA ASP A 100 -9.89 -14.55 3.13
C ASP A 100 -9.80 -15.02 4.61
N TYR A 101 -9.31 -14.17 5.53
CA TYR A 101 -9.12 -14.49 6.95
C TYR A 101 -9.89 -13.57 7.88
N ALA A 102 -9.89 -12.25 7.63
CA ALA A 102 -10.52 -11.26 8.49
C ALA A 102 -11.02 -10.05 7.68
N THR A 103 -12.01 -9.34 8.23
CA THR A 103 -12.60 -8.12 7.63
C THR A 103 -12.00 -6.84 8.23
N THR A 104 -10.84 -6.94 8.86
CA THR A 104 -10.11 -5.81 9.45
C THR A 104 -8.61 -6.00 9.26
N GLY A 105 -7.83 -4.96 9.43
CA GLY A 105 -6.38 -5.07 9.54
C GLY A 105 -6.00 -5.96 10.72
N ASP A 106 -4.97 -6.76 10.53
CA ASP A 106 -4.41 -7.65 11.55
C ASP A 106 -2.90 -7.68 11.39
N GLY A 107 -2.21 -6.99 12.28
CA GLY A 107 -0.76 -6.89 12.26
C GLY A 107 -0.07 -8.23 12.51
N GLN A 108 -0.63 -9.07 13.39
CA GLN A 108 -0.06 -10.39 13.67
C GLN A 108 -0.20 -11.30 12.45
N LEU A 109 -1.36 -11.31 11.80
CA LEU A 109 -1.58 -12.04 10.56
C LEU A 109 -0.64 -11.54 9.45
N THR A 110 -0.43 -10.21 9.36
CA THR A 110 0.52 -9.60 8.42
C THR A 110 1.95 -10.12 8.64
N ALA A 111 2.40 -10.17 9.90
CA ALA A 111 3.70 -10.73 10.24
C ALA A 111 3.81 -12.21 9.85
N VAL A 112 2.79 -13.02 10.15
CA VAL A 112 2.74 -14.43 9.79
C VAL A 112 2.75 -14.63 8.27
N GLN A 113 1.97 -13.88 7.51
CA GLN A 113 1.95 -13.96 6.03
C GLN A 113 3.32 -13.58 5.44
N THR A 114 3.98 -12.57 6.01
CA THR A 114 5.34 -12.18 5.61
C THR A 114 6.34 -13.31 5.85
N LEU A 115 6.31 -13.93 7.05
CA LEU A 115 7.17 -15.08 7.40
C LEU A 115 6.91 -16.28 6.51
N CYS A 116 5.64 -16.57 6.22
CA CYS A 116 5.26 -17.65 5.31
C CYS A 116 5.81 -17.40 3.89
N THR A 117 5.74 -16.15 3.41
CA THR A 117 6.29 -15.76 2.11
C THR A 117 7.81 -15.95 2.09
N MET A 118 8.52 -15.48 3.12
CA MET A 118 9.97 -15.68 3.25
C MET A 118 10.35 -17.17 3.23
N LYS A 119 9.62 -17.99 4.00
CA LYS A 119 9.87 -19.43 4.07
C LYS A 119 9.64 -20.12 2.72
N LYS A 120 8.55 -19.80 2.04
CA LYS A 120 8.22 -20.38 0.71
C LYS A 120 9.24 -19.97 -0.35
N ARG A 121 9.74 -18.75 -0.28
CA ARG A 121 10.72 -18.19 -1.23
C ARG A 121 12.15 -18.63 -0.92
N GLY A 122 12.44 -18.99 0.33
CA GLY A 122 13.80 -19.23 0.81
C GLY A 122 14.66 -17.95 0.80
N GLU A 123 14.01 -16.78 0.87
CA GLU A 123 14.65 -15.48 0.74
C GLU A 123 14.47 -14.64 2.01
N SER A 124 15.43 -13.74 2.31
CA SER A 124 15.31 -12.79 3.41
C SER A 124 14.29 -11.70 3.09
N LEU A 125 13.71 -11.08 4.12
CA LEU A 125 12.81 -9.94 3.95
C LEU A 125 13.47 -8.79 3.18
N LYS A 126 14.75 -8.51 3.45
CA LYS A 126 15.54 -7.53 2.70
C LYS A 126 15.48 -7.81 1.20
N LYS A 127 15.72 -9.06 0.79
CA LYS A 127 15.71 -9.45 -0.63
C LYS A 127 14.31 -9.36 -1.23
N LEU A 128 13.30 -9.80 -0.51
CA LEU A 128 11.92 -9.72 -0.97
C LEU A 128 11.45 -8.27 -1.12
N ALA A 129 11.83 -7.36 -0.21
CA ALA A 129 11.46 -5.95 -0.25
C ALA A 129 12.08 -5.17 -1.44
N GLU A 130 13.12 -5.70 -2.09
CA GLU A 130 13.68 -5.12 -3.32
C GLU A 130 12.70 -5.15 -4.51
N ILE A 131 11.60 -5.90 -4.41
CA ILE A 131 10.57 -5.98 -5.46
C ILE A 131 9.92 -4.62 -5.72
N MET A 132 9.91 -3.74 -4.72
CA MET A 132 9.34 -2.40 -4.78
C MET A 132 10.39 -1.34 -4.41
N THR A 133 10.62 -0.41 -5.31
CA THR A 133 11.44 0.79 -5.04
C THR A 133 10.58 1.88 -4.43
N CYS A 134 10.92 2.37 -3.25
CA CYS A 134 10.28 3.58 -2.68
C CYS A 134 10.89 4.83 -3.31
N TYR A 135 10.02 5.71 -3.79
CA TYR A 135 10.39 7.03 -4.29
C TYR A 135 10.23 8.07 -3.17
N PRO A 136 11.07 9.11 -3.15
CA PRO A 136 10.90 10.21 -2.20
C PRO A 136 9.49 10.79 -2.26
N GLN A 137 8.87 10.96 -1.11
CA GLN A 137 7.53 11.50 -0.96
C GLN A 137 7.53 12.59 0.11
N THR A 138 6.91 13.72 -0.18
CA THR A 138 6.79 14.83 0.77
C THR A 138 5.31 15.12 1.02
N LEU A 139 4.92 15.13 2.29
CA LEU A 139 3.59 15.53 2.73
C LEU A 139 3.64 16.96 3.27
N VAL A 140 2.88 17.87 2.65
CA VAL A 140 2.76 19.26 3.09
C VAL A 140 1.33 19.52 3.52
N ASN A 141 1.14 19.85 4.81
CA ASN A 141 -0.16 20.21 5.36
C ASN A 141 -0.34 21.73 5.34
N ILE A 142 -1.37 22.23 4.67
CA ILE A 142 -1.71 23.65 4.60
C ILE A 142 -3.05 23.86 5.32
N ARG A 143 -3.07 24.81 6.26
CA ARG A 143 -4.33 25.19 6.91
C ARG A 143 -5.20 26.00 5.94
N VAL A 144 -6.43 25.55 5.77
CA VAL A 144 -7.44 26.22 4.92
C VAL A 144 -8.78 26.25 5.66
N THR A 145 -9.65 27.20 5.32
CA THR A 145 -11.04 27.19 5.80
C THR A 145 -11.84 26.07 5.11
N PRO A 146 -12.98 25.64 5.68
CA PRO A 146 -13.86 24.66 5.03
C PRO A 146 -14.28 25.11 3.62
N GLU A 147 -14.56 26.39 3.42
CA GLU A 147 -14.93 26.99 2.13
C GLU A 147 -13.76 26.93 1.17
N GLY A 148 -12.53 27.26 1.63
CA GLY A 148 -11.30 27.17 0.83
C GLY A 148 -11.02 25.74 0.40
N LYS A 149 -11.25 24.75 1.29
CA LYS A 149 -11.10 23.34 0.95
C LYS A 149 -12.11 22.90 -0.13
N ALA A 150 -13.36 23.35 -0.04
CA ALA A 150 -14.37 23.04 -1.05
C ALA A 150 -14.04 23.70 -2.41
N ALA A 151 -13.52 24.93 -2.40
CA ALA A 151 -13.14 25.66 -3.61
C ALA A 151 -11.91 25.07 -4.32
N LEU A 152 -10.98 24.45 -3.56
CA LEU A 152 -9.69 23.96 -4.07
C LEU A 152 -9.83 23.01 -5.27
N SER A 153 -10.79 22.10 -5.22
CA SER A 153 -11.03 21.11 -6.30
C SER A 153 -11.59 21.73 -7.60
N SER A 154 -12.18 22.93 -7.51
CA SER A 154 -12.75 23.65 -8.64
C SER A 154 -11.87 24.81 -9.14
N ASP A 155 -10.81 25.15 -8.41
CA ASP A 155 -9.92 26.27 -8.75
C ASP A 155 -9.03 25.93 -9.97
N GLU A 156 -9.19 26.70 -11.05
CA GLU A 156 -8.48 26.45 -12.31
C GLU A 156 -6.96 26.71 -12.20
N ALA A 157 -6.52 27.60 -11.33
CA ALA A 157 -5.10 27.84 -11.14
C ALA A 157 -4.43 26.65 -10.43
N VAL A 158 -5.13 26.04 -9.47
CA VAL A 158 -4.65 24.82 -8.77
C VAL A 158 -4.60 23.66 -9.75
N LYS A 159 -5.64 23.46 -10.56
CA LYS A 159 -5.66 22.40 -11.58
C LYS A 159 -4.52 22.56 -12.60
N ALA A 160 -4.30 23.77 -13.07
CA ALA A 160 -3.22 24.06 -14.01
C ALA A 160 -1.84 23.77 -13.39
N ALA A 161 -1.62 24.17 -12.13
CA ALA A 161 -0.37 23.90 -11.42
C ALA A 161 -0.12 22.41 -11.21
N ILE A 162 -1.18 21.63 -10.89
CA ILE A 162 -1.08 20.17 -10.78
C ILE A 162 -0.70 19.56 -12.13
N ALA A 163 -1.39 19.93 -13.21
CA ALA A 163 -1.12 19.41 -14.55
C ALA A 163 0.32 19.72 -15.01
N GLU A 164 0.80 20.94 -14.78
CA GLU A 164 2.19 21.32 -15.08
C GLU A 164 3.21 20.49 -14.28
N ALA A 165 2.92 20.23 -13.00
CA ALA A 165 3.78 19.40 -12.15
C ALA A 165 3.81 17.94 -12.63
N GLU A 166 2.65 17.38 -12.98
CA GLU A 166 2.55 16.02 -13.53
C GLU A 166 3.32 15.88 -14.85
N GLU A 167 3.21 16.84 -15.76
CA GLU A 167 3.94 16.84 -17.01
C GLU A 167 5.47 16.84 -16.79
N LYS A 168 5.96 17.62 -15.83
CA LYS A 168 7.39 17.69 -15.50
C LYS A 168 7.92 16.43 -14.80
N LEU A 169 7.08 15.71 -14.07
CA LEU A 169 7.50 14.55 -13.29
C LEU A 169 7.30 13.22 -14.04
N CYS A 170 6.44 13.18 -15.05
CA CYS A 170 6.13 11.98 -15.84
C CYS A 170 6.90 11.92 -17.17
N SER A 171 7.81 12.84 -17.44
CA SER A 171 8.66 12.89 -18.64
C SER A 171 9.95 12.09 -18.51
#